data_1a26367700413f9c5583ad317b4d2bc9
#
_entry.id   1a26367700413f9c5583ad317b4d2bc9
#
_cell.length_a   1.000
_cell.length_b   1.000
_cell.length_c   1.000
_cell.angle_alpha   90.00
_cell.angle_beta   90.00
_cell.angle_gamma   90.00
#
_symmetry.space_group_name_H-M   'P 1'
#
loop_
_entity.id
_entity.type
_entity.pdbx_description
1 polymer ?
#
loop_
_entity_poly.entity_id
_entity_poly.type
_entity_poly.pdbx_seq_one_letter_code
_entity_poly.pdbx_strand_id
1 'polypeptide(L)'
;MLKRDIVSAISNKLEATILGTAAGSATQPAGMLNGVTADTAAVTYADFVNMEATLGEKNVRGDIKFIVSPSAKAVLKSTAKNQNSFIMEGNEVNGYPVLCTSAVAGKGIVYGNFADLVIGQWGGIDLTVDPYTQAANGKVRLVINAYFDAKPRRADAFVKKVLKA
;
A
#
# COMPACT_ATOMS: atom_id res chain seq x y z
N MET A 1 -13.85 -19.26 12.05
CA MET A 1 -14.35 -17.89 11.87
C MET A 1 -13.47 -16.91 12.62
N LEU A 2 -13.48 -16.85 13.95
CA LEU A 2 -12.73 -15.88 14.76
C LEU A 2 -11.21 -15.79 14.45
N LYS A 3 -10.47 -16.90 14.33
CA LYS A 3 -9.03 -16.86 13.99
C LYS A 3 -8.77 -16.13 12.67
N ARG A 4 -9.58 -16.39 11.64
CA ARG A 4 -9.43 -15.79 10.32
C ARG A 4 -9.70 -14.29 10.37
N ASP A 5 -10.68 -13.86 11.14
CA ASP A 5 -11.05 -12.46 11.31
C ASP A 5 -9.94 -11.68 12.03
N ILE A 6 -9.33 -12.31 13.06
CA ILE A 6 -8.17 -11.76 13.78
C ILE A 6 -6.97 -11.56 12.85
N VAL A 7 -6.58 -12.60 12.09
CA VAL A 7 -5.45 -12.51 11.14
C VAL A 7 -5.72 -11.46 10.09
N SER A 8 -6.94 -11.42 9.54
CA SER A 8 -7.35 -10.42 8.55
C SER A 8 -7.27 -9.01 9.12
N ALA A 9 -7.72 -8.78 10.35
CA ALA A 9 -7.66 -7.47 11.00
C ALA A 9 -6.21 -6.98 11.20
N ILE A 10 -5.29 -7.86 11.62
CA ILE A 10 -3.87 -7.54 11.77
C ILE A 10 -3.25 -7.23 10.41
N SER A 11 -3.47 -8.08 9.41
CA SER A 11 -2.94 -7.88 8.05
C SER A 11 -3.42 -6.58 7.44
N ASN A 12 -4.72 -6.29 7.53
CA ASN A 12 -5.30 -5.05 7.01
C ASN A 12 -4.73 -3.81 7.71
N LYS A 13 -4.53 -3.89 9.03
CA LYS A 13 -3.93 -2.78 9.79
C LYS A 13 -2.47 -2.57 9.38
N LEU A 14 -1.71 -3.63 9.22
CA LEU A 14 -0.32 -3.59 8.80
C LEU A 14 -0.19 -2.99 7.39
N GLU A 15 -0.97 -3.49 6.42
CA GLU A 15 -1.01 -2.93 5.06
C GLU A 15 -1.36 -1.44 5.06
N ALA A 16 -2.41 -1.04 5.78
CA ALA A 16 -2.84 0.36 5.85
C ALA A 16 -1.77 1.27 6.48
N THR A 17 -1.00 0.74 7.43
CA THR A 17 0.11 1.47 8.04
C THR A 17 1.27 1.62 7.06
N ILE A 18 1.68 0.56 6.39
CA ILE A 18 2.80 0.56 5.44
C ILE A 18 2.48 1.39 4.19
N LEU A 19 1.30 1.23 3.60
CA LEU A 19 0.88 1.89 2.35
C LEU A 19 0.18 3.24 2.58
N GLY A 20 0.11 3.69 3.82
CA GLY A 20 -0.54 4.94 4.21
C GLY A 20 0.31 6.19 3.99
N THR A 21 -0.23 7.32 4.43
CA THR A 21 0.41 8.66 4.37
C THR A 21 0.93 9.13 5.73
N ALA A 22 0.74 8.36 6.79
CA ALA A 22 1.11 8.76 8.14
C ALA A 22 2.61 9.02 8.26
N ALA A 23 2.98 10.08 8.97
CA ALA A 23 4.36 10.29 9.39
C ALA A 23 4.75 9.22 10.42
N GLY A 24 5.99 8.76 10.37
CA GLY A 24 6.51 7.83 11.38
C GLY A 24 6.52 8.45 12.78
N SER A 25 6.35 7.62 13.79
CA SER A 25 6.44 8.00 15.21
C SER A 25 7.16 6.89 15.99
N ALA A 26 7.33 7.09 17.29
CA ALA A 26 7.90 6.05 18.17
C ALA A 26 7.06 4.75 18.22
N THR A 27 5.79 4.82 17.82
CA THR A 27 4.84 3.70 17.90
C THR A 27 4.30 3.23 16.55
N GLN A 28 4.74 3.83 15.44
CA GLN A 28 4.22 3.55 14.12
C GLN A 28 5.27 3.85 13.06
N PRO A 29 5.50 2.94 12.08
CA PRO A 29 6.36 3.24 10.93
C PRO A 29 5.79 4.35 10.06
N ALA A 30 6.66 5.03 9.32
CA ALA A 30 6.22 5.96 8.29
C ALA A 30 5.57 5.20 7.14
N GLY A 31 4.42 5.66 6.71
CA GLY A 31 3.75 5.13 5.53
C GLY A 31 4.53 5.41 4.24
N MET A 32 4.44 4.54 3.27
CA MET A 32 5.16 4.68 1.99
C MET A 32 4.76 5.95 1.22
N LEU A 33 3.53 6.41 1.37
CA LEU A 33 3.03 7.65 0.75
C LEU A 33 3.21 8.89 1.63
N ASN A 34 3.92 8.77 2.75
CA ASN A 34 4.24 9.93 3.58
C ASN A 34 5.04 10.98 2.79
N GLY A 35 4.61 12.24 2.87
CA GLY A 35 5.25 13.36 2.17
C GLY A 35 5.04 13.40 0.66
N VAL A 36 4.26 12.47 0.08
CA VAL A 36 3.91 12.52 -1.34
C VAL A 36 2.70 13.43 -1.52
N THR A 37 2.89 14.52 -2.24
CA THR A 37 1.81 15.45 -2.61
C THR A 37 1.01 14.89 -3.80
N ALA A 38 -0.30 15.17 -3.81
CA ALA A 38 -1.13 14.81 -4.93
C ALA A 38 -0.78 15.68 -6.16
N ASP A 39 -0.81 15.07 -7.33
CA ASP A 39 -0.61 15.78 -8.59
C ASP A 39 -1.70 16.83 -8.82
N THR A 40 -1.31 17.92 -9.42
CA THR A 40 -2.23 18.98 -9.86
C THR A 40 -2.72 18.77 -11.30
N ALA A 41 -1.95 18.05 -12.11
CA ALA A 41 -2.28 17.72 -13.50
C ALA A 41 -3.02 16.38 -13.61
N ALA A 42 -3.73 16.20 -14.71
CA ALA A 42 -4.33 14.93 -15.07
C ALA A 42 -3.22 13.90 -15.36
N VAL A 43 -3.45 12.65 -14.96
CA VAL A 43 -2.51 11.55 -15.21
C VAL A 43 -2.41 11.27 -16.72
N THR A 44 -1.20 11.00 -17.17
CA THR A 44 -0.89 10.64 -18.55
C THR A 44 -0.13 9.31 -18.60
N TYR A 45 -0.10 8.68 -19.77
CA TYR A 45 0.71 7.47 -19.97
C TYR A 45 2.21 7.74 -19.75
N ALA A 46 2.69 8.92 -20.13
CA ALA A 46 4.08 9.33 -19.93
C ALA A 46 4.51 9.29 -18.46
N ASP A 47 3.60 9.52 -17.53
CA ASP A 47 3.90 9.43 -16.09
C ASP A 47 4.40 8.04 -15.71
N PHE A 48 3.78 6.97 -16.24
CA PHE A 48 4.16 5.59 -15.97
C PHE A 48 5.46 5.19 -16.64
N VAL A 49 5.69 5.68 -17.86
CA VAL A 49 6.98 5.51 -18.56
C VAL A 49 8.12 6.18 -17.77
N ASN A 50 7.88 7.38 -17.23
CA ASN A 50 8.85 8.07 -16.39
C ASN A 50 9.10 7.35 -15.04
N MET A 51 8.06 6.76 -14.43
CA MET A 51 8.25 5.94 -13.22
C MET A 51 9.14 4.72 -13.52
N GLU A 52 8.94 4.08 -14.66
CA GLU A 52 9.76 2.95 -15.11
C GLU A 52 11.21 3.39 -15.37
N ALA A 53 11.42 4.48 -16.11
CA ALA A 53 12.75 5.04 -16.37
C ALA A 53 13.49 5.36 -15.06
N THR A 54 12.80 5.97 -14.08
CA THR A 54 13.38 6.31 -12.78
C THR A 54 13.92 5.08 -12.04
N LEU A 55 13.18 3.95 -12.04
CA LEU A 55 13.68 2.72 -11.43
C LEU A 55 14.83 2.09 -12.24
N GLY A 56 14.75 2.18 -13.58
CA GLY A 56 15.81 1.71 -14.47
C GLY A 56 17.14 2.43 -14.23
N GLU A 57 17.11 3.76 -14.10
CA GLU A 57 18.29 4.59 -13.77
C GLU A 57 18.90 4.23 -12.40
N LYS A 58 18.10 3.77 -11.45
CA LYS A 58 18.55 3.31 -10.14
C LYS A 58 18.97 1.84 -10.11
N ASN A 59 18.99 1.16 -11.27
CA ASN A 59 19.31 -0.27 -11.40
C ASN A 59 18.45 -1.16 -10.47
N VAL A 60 17.20 -0.81 -10.28
CA VAL A 60 16.25 -1.66 -9.54
C VAL A 60 15.82 -2.79 -10.43
N ARG A 61 15.99 -4.02 -9.96
CA ARG A 61 15.67 -5.26 -10.68
C ARG A 61 14.87 -6.19 -9.78
N GLY A 62 14.23 -7.19 -10.36
CA GLY A 62 13.49 -8.22 -9.64
C GLY A 62 12.00 -8.18 -9.92
N ASP A 63 11.19 -8.55 -8.95
CA ASP A 63 9.73 -8.63 -9.07
C ASP A 63 9.09 -7.25 -8.86
N ILE A 64 9.18 -6.41 -9.88
CA ILE A 64 8.64 -5.05 -9.87
C ILE A 64 7.14 -5.08 -10.16
N LYS A 65 6.35 -4.37 -9.37
CA LYS A 65 4.88 -4.29 -9.50
C LYS A 65 4.36 -2.92 -9.14
N PHE A 66 3.11 -2.67 -9.55
CA PHE A 66 2.31 -1.57 -9.06
C PHE A 66 1.40 -2.03 -7.92
N ILE A 67 1.35 -1.25 -6.83
CA ILE A 67 0.27 -1.34 -5.85
C ILE A 67 -0.51 -0.03 -5.92
N VAL A 68 -1.81 -0.14 -6.14
CA VAL A 68 -2.68 1.02 -6.37
C VAL A 68 -3.93 0.97 -5.49
N SER A 69 -4.48 2.14 -5.19
CA SER A 69 -5.80 2.23 -4.58
C SER A 69 -6.92 1.88 -5.58
N PRO A 70 -8.11 1.48 -5.12
CA PRO A 70 -9.26 1.25 -6.00
C PRO A 70 -9.62 2.48 -6.85
N SER A 71 -9.53 3.67 -6.28
CA SER A 71 -9.79 4.94 -6.97
C SER A 71 -8.72 5.26 -8.02
N ALA A 72 -7.43 4.99 -7.74
CA ALA A 72 -6.38 5.11 -8.74
C ALA A 72 -6.60 4.11 -9.87
N LYS A 73 -6.92 2.84 -9.54
CA LYS A 73 -7.23 1.81 -10.54
C LYS A 73 -8.37 2.21 -11.48
N ALA A 74 -9.42 2.85 -10.96
CA ALA A 74 -10.53 3.35 -11.78
C ALA A 74 -10.05 4.43 -12.77
N VAL A 75 -9.21 5.37 -12.32
CA VAL A 75 -8.60 6.38 -13.19
C VAL A 75 -7.75 5.74 -14.28
N LEU A 76 -6.89 4.77 -13.94
CA LEU A 76 -6.02 4.08 -14.91
C LEU A 76 -6.80 3.34 -16.00
N LYS A 77 -7.94 2.75 -15.63
CA LYS A 77 -8.82 2.05 -16.57
C LYS A 77 -9.66 2.98 -17.45
N SER A 78 -9.89 4.22 -17.02
CA SER A 78 -10.68 5.20 -17.76
C SER A 78 -9.83 6.19 -18.56
N THR A 79 -8.53 6.32 -18.26
CA THR A 79 -7.64 7.23 -18.96
C THR A 79 -7.06 6.56 -20.21
N ALA A 80 -7.30 7.18 -21.37
CA ALA A 80 -6.79 6.68 -22.63
C ALA A 80 -5.26 6.80 -22.70
N LYS A 81 -4.61 5.76 -23.16
CA LYS A 81 -3.20 5.72 -23.56
C LYS A 81 -3.05 6.26 -24.98
N ASN A 82 -3.96 5.86 -25.87
CA ASN A 82 -4.12 6.31 -27.25
C ASN A 82 -5.60 6.14 -27.65
N GLN A 83 -5.91 6.31 -28.95
CA GLN A 83 -7.30 6.26 -29.46
C GLN A 83 -8.02 4.92 -29.18
N ASN A 84 -7.31 3.83 -29.01
CA ASN A 84 -7.89 2.48 -28.91
C ASN A 84 -7.48 1.69 -27.66
N SER A 85 -6.73 2.29 -26.73
CA SER A 85 -6.27 1.60 -25.53
C SER A 85 -6.23 2.53 -24.31
N PHE A 86 -6.33 1.91 -23.13
CA PHE A 86 -6.26 2.58 -21.84
C PHE A 86 -4.88 2.38 -21.20
N ILE A 87 -4.56 3.21 -20.20
CA ILE A 87 -3.28 3.09 -19.46
C ILE A 87 -3.17 1.72 -18.80
N MET A 88 -4.27 1.22 -18.24
CA MET A 88 -4.34 -0.12 -17.65
C MET A 88 -5.24 -1.02 -18.49
N GLU A 89 -4.65 -2.08 -19.01
CA GLU A 89 -5.35 -3.17 -19.71
C GLU A 89 -5.17 -4.48 -18.93
N GLY A 90 -6.26 -5.22 -18.77
CA GLY A 90 -6.24 -6.38 -17.88
C GLY A 90 -5.91 -5.97 -16.44
N ASN A 91 -4.84 -6.52 -15.90
CA ASN A 91 -4.28 -6.15 -14.60
C ASN A 91 -2.83 -5.72 -14.70
N GLU A 92 -2.46 -5.05 -15.79
CA GLU A 92 -1.08 -4.64 -16.07
C GLU A 92 -1.01 -3.19 -16.55
N VAL A 93 0.11 -2.54 -16.24
CA VAL A 93 0.54 -1.24 -16.78
C VAL A 93 1.96 -1.42 -17.28
N ASN A 94 2.24 -1.14 -18.56
CA ASN A 94 3.55 -1.34 -19.21
C ASN A 94 4.13 -2.76 -19.05
N GLY A 95 3.28 -3.81 -18.99
CA GLY A 95 3.74 -5.18 -18.77
C GLY A 95 4.07 -5.52 -17.32
N TYR A 96 3.88 -4.59 -16.39
CA TYR A 96 4.05 -4.84 -14.96
C TYR A 96 2.71 -5.11 -14.29
N PRO A 97 2.62 -6.13 -13.41
CA PRO A 97 1.38 -6.48 -12.73
C PRO A 97 0.94 -5.38 -11.76
N VAL A 98 -0.37 -5.16 -11.71
CA VAL A 98 -1.03 -4.19 -10.83
C VAL A 98 -1.83 -4.89 -9.76
N LEU A 99 -1.45 -4.71 -8.51
CA LEU A 99 -2.19 -5.14 -7.34
C LEU A 99 -3.04 -3.98 -6.81
N CYS A 100 -4.29 -4.27 -6.47
CA CYS A 100 -5.22 -3.28 -5.97
C CYS A 100 -5.57 -3.58 -4.53
N THR A 101 -5.36 -2.60 -3.64
CA THR A 101 -5.76 -2.70 -2.23
C THR A 101 -6.32 -1.37 -1.71
N SER A 102 -7.34 -1.46 -0.86
CA SER A 102 -7.89 -0.29 -0.17
C SER A 102 -6.98 0.27 0.93
N ALA A 103 -5.88 -0.42 1.24
CA ALA A 103 -4.87 0.04 2.18
C ALA A 103 -4.05 1.23 1.66
N VAL A 104 -3.98 1.42 0.35
CA VAL A 104 -3.33 2.58 -0.26
C VAL A 104 -4.20 3.81 -0.11
N ALA A 105 -3.67 4.84 0.55
CA ALA A 105 -4.42 6.07 0.83
C ALA A 105 -4.71 6.89 -0.44
N GLY A 106 -5.90 7.50 -0.50
CA GLY A 106 -6.31 8.40 -1.58
C GLY A 106 -6.29 7.73 -2.95
N LYS A 107 -5.81 8.44 -3.96
CA LYS A 107 -5.53 7.92 -5.30
C LYS A 107 -4.05 7.55 -5.45
N GLY A 108 -3.49 6.88 -4.43
CA GLY A 108 -2.08 6.53 -4.34
C GLY A 108 -1.68 5.39 -5.28
N ILE A 109 -0.44 5.47 -5.73
CA ILE A 109 0.26 4.48 -6.54
C ILE A 109 1.65 4.30 -5.95
N VAL A 110 2.05 3.07 -5.71
CA VAL A 110 3.42 2.69 -5.34
C VAL A 110 3.93 1.72 -6.39
N TYR A 111 5.05 2.03 -7.00
CA TYR A 111 5.70 1.21 -8.02
C TYR A 111 7.12 0.87 -7.58
N GLY A 112 7.51 -0.37 -7.62
CA GLY A 112 8.83 -0.78 -7.20
C GLY A 112 9.00 -2.27 -6.97
N ASN A 113 10.20 -2.62 -6.46
CA ASN A 113 10.53 -3.98 -6.07
C ASN A 113 10.16 -4.21 -4.60
N PHE A 114 9.08 -4.91 -4.35
CA PHE A 114 8.60 -5.17 -2.98
C PHE A 114 9.44 -6.17 -2.20
N ALA A 115 10.39 -6.90 -2.83
CA ALA A 115 11.38 -7.69 -2.13
C ALA A 115 12.39 -6.81 -1.33
N ASP A 116 12.49 -5.53 -1.66
CA ASP A 116 13.28 -4.56 -0.90
C ASP A 116 12.51 -3.90 0.27
N LEU A 117 11.26 -4.27 0.50
CA LEU A 117 10.49 -3.88 1.69
C LEU A 117 10.74 -4.89 2.80
N VAL A 118 11.41 -4.47 3.86
CA VAL A 118 11.64 -5.31 5.05
C VAL A 118 10.55 -5.04 6.07
N ILE A 119 9.90 -6.12 6.51
CA ILE A 119 8.92 -6.11 7.60
C ILE A 119 9.53 -6.87 8.76
N GLY A 120 9.72 -6.19 9.89
CA GLY A 120 10.18 -6.78 11.14
C GLY A 120 9.01 -7.04 12.08
N GLN A 121 9.04 -8.18 12.76
CA GLN A 121 8.09 -8.51 13.81
C GLN A 121 8.87 -8.77 15.10
N TRP A 122 8.42 -8.18 16.21
CA TRP A 122 9.00 -8.41 17.54
C TRP A 122 8.00 -9.09 18.44
N GLY A 123 8.41 -10.20 19.04
CA GLY A 123 7.58 -11.03 19.90
C GLY A 123 6.49 -11.79 19.16
N GLY A 124 5.55 -12.34 19.92
CA GLY A 124 4.38 -13.02 19.43
C GLY A 124 3.18 -12.08 19.25
N ILE A 125 2.07 -12.64 18.79
CA ILE A 125 0.77 -11.99 18.82
C ILE A 125 0.12 -12.34 20.16
N ASP A 126 -0.15 -11.34 20.99
CA ASP A 126 -0.80 -11.50 22.27
C ASP A 126 -2.30 -11.29 22.15
N LEU A 127 -3.07 -12.27 22.61
CA LEU A 127 -4.52 -12.21 22.68
C LEU A 127 -4.97 -12.15 24.14
N THR A 128 -5.55 -11.02 24.53
CA THR A 128 -6.19 -10.84 25.85
C THR A 128 -7.70 -10.89 25.70
N VAL A 129 -8.33 -11.75 26.47
CA VAL A 129 -9.79 -11.88 26.56
C VAL A 129 -10.28 -11.07 27.76
N ASP A 130 -11.08 -10.05 27.54
CA ASP A 130 -11.67 -9.21 28.57
C ASP A 130 -13.20 -9.40 28.61
N PRO A 131 -13.70 -10.20 29.55
CA PRO A 131 -15.12 -10.43 29.68
C PRO A 131 -15.84 -9.34 30.51
N TYR A 132 -15.11 -8.41 31.14
CA TYR A 132 -15.65 -7.49 32.12
C TYR A 132 -16.05 -6.13 31.54
N THR A 133 -15.20 -5.52 30.72
CA THR A 133 -15.41 -4.14 30.23
C THR A 133 -16.70 -3.95 29.44
N GLN A 134 -17.19 -5.00 28.76
CA GLN A 134 -18.42 -4.95 27.96
C GLN A 134 -19.52 -5.90 28.49
N ALA A 135 -19.40 -6.36 29.75
CA ALA A 135 -20.32 -7.32 30.35
C ALA A 135 -21.76 -6.81 30.40
N ALA A 136 -21.98 -5.52 30.67
CA ALA A 136 -23.31 -4.88 30.67
C ALA A 136 -24.02 -4.96 29.31
N ASN A 137 -23.27 -5.08 28.21
CA ASN A 137 -23.78 -5.22 26.85
C ASN A 137 -23.83 -6.66 26.37
N GLY A 138 -23.53 -7.65 27.22
CA GLY A 138 -23.46 -9.06 26.86
C GLY A 138 -22.34 -9.40 25.89
N LYS A 139 -21.26 -8.60 25.83
CA LYS A 139 -20.14 -8.74 24.89
C LYS A 139 -18.85 -9.05 25.63
N VAL A 140 -18.02 -9.92 24.99
CA VAL A 140 -16.65 -10.15 25.40
C VAL A 140 -15.71 -9.37 24.49
N ARG A 141 -14.81 -8.57 25.08
CA ARG A 141 -13.81 -7.80 24.35
C ARG A 141 -12.55 -8.65 24.13
N LEU A 142 -12.09 -8.69 22.89
CA LEU A 142 -10.81 -9.29 22.53
C LEU A 142 -9.82 -8.17 22.22
N VAL A 143 -8.68 -8.16 22.89
CA VAL A 143 -7.59 -7.22 22.63
C VAL A 143 -6.42 -8.01 22.06
N ILE A 144 -5.97 -7.58 20.88
CA ILE A 144 -4.88 -8.24 20.17
C ILE A 144 -3.74 -7.22 20.01
N ASN A 145 -2.56 -7.60 20.50
CA ASN A 145 -1.34 -6.82 20.38
C ASN A 145 -0.36 -7.56 19.47
N ALA A 146 0.20 -6.82 18.51
CA ALA A 146 1.25 -7.31 17.64
C ALA A 146 2.20 -6.16 17.32
N TYR A 147 3.49 -6.42 17.37
CA TYR A 147 4.52 -5.40 17.18
C TYR A 147 5.22 -5.62 15.85
N PHE A 148 5.01 -4.67 14.93
CA PHE A 148 5.59 -4.69 13.60
C PHE A 148 6.23 -3.34 13.29
N ASP A 149 7.30 -3.38 12.50
CA ASP A 149 7.83 -2.21 11.81
C ASP A 149 8.13 -2.57 10.36
N ALA A 150 8.12 -1.58 9.48
CA ALA A 150 8.38 -1.79 8.08
C ALA A 150 9.17 -0.63 7.49
N LYS A 151 10.22 -0.98 6.73
CA LYS A 151 11.07 0.02 6.08
C LYS A 151 11.63 -0.52 4.77
N PRO A 152 11.68 0.30 3.71
CA PRO A 152 12.44 -0.06 2.52
C PRO A 152 13.91 -0.20 2.84
N ARG A 153 14.53 -1.32 2.45
CA ARG A 153 15.98 -1.52 2.52
C ARG A 153 16.71 -0.51 1.61
N ARG A 154 16.10 -0.21 0.46
CA ARG A 154 16.55 0.80 -0.49
C ARG A 154 15.39 1.75 -0.76
N ALA A 155 15.53 3.01 -0.37
CA ALA A 155 14.52 4.03 -0.63
C ALA A 155 14.25 4.22 -2.13
N ASP A 156 15.32 4.13 -2.94
CA ASP A 156 15.29 4.29 -4.40
C ASP A 156 14.62 3.11 -5.13
N ALA A 157 14.32 2.00 -4.43
CA ALA A 157 13.63 0.86 -5.01
C ALA A 157 12.13 1.10 -5.25
N PHE A 158 11.61 2.28 -4.87
CA PHE A 158 10.20 2.62 -4.96
C PHE A 158 10.00 4.02 -5.53
N VAL A 159 9.11 4.12 -6.50
CA VAL A 159 8.54 5.38 -6.99
C VAL A 159 7.10 5.47 -6.54
N LYS A 160 6.71 6.64 -6.05
CA LYS A 160 5.42 6.87 -5.40
C LYS A 160 4.73 8.05 -6.05
N LYS A 161 3.44 7.93 -6.24
CA LYS A 161 2.62 8.98 -6.87
C LYS A 161 1.23 9.00 -6.25
N VAL A 162 0.66 10.17 -6.09
CA VAL A 162 -0.75 10.35 -5.73
C VAL A 162 -1.39 11.13 -6.86
N LEU A 163 -2.36 10.53 -7.53
CA LEU A 163 -3.05 11.17 -8.64
C LEU A 163 -3.93 12.33 -8.14
N LYS A 164 -4.21 13.26 -9.05
CA LYS A 164 -5.13 14.38 -8.79
C LYS A 164 -6.45 13.90 -8.18
N ALA A 165 -6.92 14.64 -7.17
CA ALA A 165 -8.18 14.39 -6.47
C ALA A 165 -9.41 14.42 -7.42
#